data_77a95716887288fd1c6170c91ee441ec
#
_entry.id   77a95716887288fd1c6170c91ee441ec
#
_cell.length_a   1.000
_cell.length_b   1.000
_cell.length_c   1.000
_cell.angle_alpha   90.00
_cell.angle_beta   90.00
_cell.angle_gamma   90.00
#
_symmetry.space_group_name_H-M   'P 1'
#
loop_
_entity.id
_entity.type
_entity.pdbx_description
1 polymer ?
#
loop_
_entity_poly.entity_id
_entity_poly.type
_entity_poly.pdbx_seq_one_letter_code
_entity_poly.pdbx_strand_id
1 'polypeptide(L)'
;MSLLLGILLAVISPADSIDLEVRAFMRKWHLRGMEISAIRGGENILEKAYGWADVNAGSHMTPDNTMRIASVSKLITATGIMKLRDEGRLALTDKVFGENGILCEYNGYIRDSRYSLIDIDNLLRHEGGFSQKGGDPMFSRRGGADNRELLARELSRPLAFYPGTAMEYSNLGYLLLTLVLEKITGTPYEDWVRENLLLPAGISDMRIACNEAENRYASEARYYTDSGDENCSYSRNDIRALSGAGAWTASANDLCRFAAAIDGNDDVPDIISKESVAEMTCWYDPYTYSLGWNDTHPEKGWTRTGSYTGTSALVWYFPDGSCWTLITNTSSWKGSRFSRNTKALINRLHSISTNQNTQ
;
A
#
# COMPACT_ATOMS: atom_id res chain seq x y z
N MET A 1 -33.38 -31.00 48.53
CA MET A 1 -33.53 -29.77 47.70
C MET A 1 -32.19 -29.46 47.11
N SER A 2 -31.96 -29.92 45.87
CA SER A 2 -30.69 -29.74 45.17
C SER A 2 -30.82 -28.54 44.23
N LEU A 3 -30.14 -27.45 44.50
CA LEU A 3 -30.04 -26.30 43.59
C LEU A 3 -29.10 -26.69 42.45
N LEU A 4 -29.63 -26.91 41.24
CA LEU A 4 -28.88 -26.94 40.01
C LEU A 4 -28.50 -25.48 39.66
N LEU A 5 -27.24 -25.13 39.87
CA LEU A 5 -26.66 -23.90 39.39
C LEU A 5 -26.39 -24.08 37.88
N GLY A 6 -27.33 -23.61 37.03
CA GLY A 6 -27.15 -23.58 35.60
C GLY A 6 -26.10 -22.49 35.26
N ILE A 7 -24.88 -22.87 34.90
CA ILE A 7 -23.88 -21.96 34.30
C ILE A 7 -24.38 -21.65 32.88
N LEU A 8 -25.00 -20.48 32.72
CA LEU A 8 -25.30 -19.94 31.40
C LEU A 8 -23.95 -19.56 30.72
N LEU A 9 -23.43 -20.46 29.94
CA LEU A 9 -22.30 -20.11 29.04
C LEU A 9 -22.86 -19.12 28.01
N ALA A 10 -22.61 -17.85 28.23
CA ALA A 10 -22.89 -16.84 27.22
C ALA A 10 -22.06 -17.17 25.98
N VAL A 11 -22.72 -17.56 24.91
CA VAL A 11 -22.09 -17.75 23.60
C VAL A 11 -21.68 -16.36 23.14
N ILE A 12 -20.36 -16.09 23.14
CA ILE A 12 -19.79 -14.83 22.64
C ILE A 12 -20.10 -14.76 21.14
N SER A 13 -20.75 -13.68 20.71
CA SER A 13 -21.00 -13.49 19.28
C SER A 13 -19.67 -13.33 18.54
N PRO A 14 -19.61 -13.69 17.28
CA PRO A 14 -18.40 -13.50 16.47
C PRO A 14 -18.00 -12.04 16.32
N ALA A 15 -18.97 -11.13 16.24
CA ALA A 15 -18.71 -9.69 16.26
C ALA A 15 -17.99 -9.27 17.55
N ASP A 16 -18.43 -9.79 18.70
CA ASP A 16 -17.77 -9.58 19.99
C ASP A 16 -16.37 -10.22 20.04
N SER A 17 -16.20 -11.40 19.41
CA SER A 17 -14.92 -12.10 19.32
C SER A 17 -13.90 -11.29 18.49
N ILE A 18 -14.32 -10.70 17.36
CA ILE A 18 -13.50 -9.80 16.54
C ILE A 18 -13.08 -8.59 17.37
N ASP A 19 -14.03 -7.95 18.07
CA ASP A 19 -13.74 -6.76 18.89
C ASP A 19 -12.75 -7.08 20.02
N LEU A 20 -12.87 -8.23 20.67
CA LEU A 20 -11.94 -8.66 21.72
C LEU A 20 -10.51 -8.86 21.19
N GLU A 21 -10.35 -9.55 20.05
CA GLU A 21 -9.06 -9.77 19.40
C GLU A 21 -8.40 -8.46 19.00
N VAL A 22 -9.16 -7.56 18.34
CA VAL A 22 -8.64 -6.26 17.90
C VAL A 22 -8.22 -5.39 19.08
N ARG A 23 -9.06 -5.25 20.10
CA ARG A 23 -8.75 -4.47 21.32
C ARG A 23 -7.55 -5.04 22.07
N ALA A 24 -7.41 -6.37 22.14
CA ALA A 24 -6.24 -7.01 22.73
C ALA A 24 -4.97 -6.72 21.92
N PHE A 25 -5.06 -6.77 20.59
CA PHE A 25 -3.96 -6.40 19.70
C PHE A 25 -3.54 -4.94 19.86
N MET A 26 -4.50 -4.00 19.87
CA MET A 26 -4.23 -2.58 20.05
C MET A 26 -3.53 -2.30 21.39
N ARG A 27 -4.02 -2.89 22.49
CA ARG A 27 -3.36 -2.77 23.80
C ARG A 27 -1.93 -3.28 23.79
N LYS A 28 -1.71 -4.48 23.21
CA LYS A 28 -0.37 -5.11 23.11
C LYS A 28 0.64 -4.24 22.36
N TRP A 29 0.18 -3.52 21.33
CA TRP A 29 1.03 -2.73 20.44
C TRP A 29 0.94 -1.23 20.69
N HIS A 30 0.20 -0.80 21.72
CA HIS A 30 0.00 0.62 22.09
C HIS A 30 -0.54 1.47 20.93
N LEU A 31 -1.43 0.89 20.11
CA LEU A 31 -2.02 1.59 18.97
C LEU A 31 -3.06 2.61 19.43
N ARG A 32 -3.02 3.82 18.86
CA ARG A 32 -3.99 4.90 19.14
C ARG A 32 -5.28 4.72 18.39
N GLY A 33 -5.19 4.36 17.09
CA GLY A 33 -6.33 4.12 16.23
C GLY A 33 -6.05 3.03 15.21
N MET A 34 -7.12 2.36 14.77
CA MET A 34 -7.08 1.28 13.79
C MET A 34 -8.40 1.19 13.06
N GLU A 35 -8.33 0.92 11.77
CA GLU A 35 -9.45 0.49 10.96
C GLU A 35 -9.21 -0.93 10.42
N ILE A 36 -10.29 -1.67 10.30
CA ILE A 36 -10.32 -2.99 9.67
C ILE A 36 -11.57 -3.05 8.80
N SER A 37 -11.39 -3.46 7.56
CA SER A 37 -12.49 -3.75 6.65
C SER A 37 -12.29 -5.09 5.97
N ALA A 38 -13.39 -5.71 5.58
CA ALA A 38 -13.39 -6.90 4.75
C ALA A 38 -14.58 -6.89 3.79
N ILE A 39 -14.33 -7.28 2.54
CA ILE A 39 -15.35 -7.44 1.51
C ILE A 39 -15.25 -8.82 0.88
N ARG A 40 -16.36 -9.29 0.29
CA ARG A 40 -16.41 -10.47 -0.58
C ARG A 40 -17.48 -10.23 -1.64
N GLY A 41 -17.14 -10.48 -2.91
CA GLY A 41 -18.09 -10.26 -4.01
C GLY A 41 -18.60 -8.81 -4.06
N GLY A 42 -17.81 -7.81 -3.72
CA GLY A 42 -18.19 -6.41 -3.64
C GLY A 42 -19.00 -6.01 -2.38
N GLU A 43 -19.43 -6.96 -1.55
CA GLU A 43 -20.24 -6.71 -0.36
C GLU A 43 -19.39 -6.59 0.90
N ASN A 44 -19.68 -5.59 1.75
CA ASN A 44 -19.02 -5.42 3.04
C ASN A 44 -19.43 -6.55 4.01
N ILE A 45 -18.45 -7.35 4.46
CA ILE A 45 -18.64 -8.37 5.50
C ILE A 45 -18.13 -7.91 6.87
N LEU A 46 -17.26 -6.90 6.89
CA LEU A 46 -16.79 -6.24 8.10
C LEU A 46 -16.36 -4.82 7.77
N GLU A 47 -16.75 -3.85 8.62
CA GLU A 47 -16.26 -2.48 8.57
C GLU A 47 -16.26 -1.93 9.99
N LYS A 48 -15.07 -1.78 10.59
CA LYS A 48 -14.89 -1.37 11.98
C LYS A 48 -13.72 -0.44 12.17
N ALA A 49 -13.90 0.53 13.06
CA ALA A 49 -12.89 1.47 13.49
C ALA A 49 -12.77 1.48 15.03
N TYR A 50 -11.56 1.66 15.53
CA TYR A 50 -11.24 1.55 16.95
C TYR A 50 -10.28 2.66 17.39
N GLY A 51 -10.49 3.17 18.60
CA GLY A 51 -9.60 4.12 19.23
C GLY A 51 -9.78 5.55 18.70
N TRP A 52 -8.68 6.26 18.47
CA TRP A 52 -8.64 7.68 18.22
C TRP A 52 -8.10 8.02 16.83
N ALA A 53 -8.83 8.83 16.09
CA ALA A 53 -8.33 9.51 14.89
C ALA A 53 -7.40 10.66 15.29
N ASP A 54 -7.78 11.44 16.30
CA ASP A 54 -6.95 12.50 16.88
C ASP A 54 -7.14 12.54 18.40
N VAL A 55 -6.10 12.13 19.15
CA VAL A 55 -6.12 12.11 20.63
C VAL A 55 -6.25 13.52 21.20
N ASN A 56 -5.57 14.50 20.59
CA ASN A 56 -5.55 15.88 21.11
C ASN A 56 -6.88 16.59 20.91
N ALA A 57 -7.56 16.28 19.80
CA ALA A 57 -8.90 16.80 19.50
C ALA A 57 -10.02 16.00 20.20
N GLY A 58 -9.71 14.85 20.81
CA GLY A 58 -10.70 13.93 21.35
C GLY A 58 -11.59 13.28 20.26
N SER A 59 -11.09 13.21 19.03
CA SER A 59 -11.83 12.63 17.88
C SER A 59 -11.62 11.14 17.81
N HIS A 60 -12.72 10.37 17.89
CA HIS A 60 -12.69 8.91 17.72
C HIS A 60 -12.44 8.53 16.25
N MET A 61 -11.80 7.37 16.04
CA MET A 61 -11.66 6.77 14.73
C MET A 61 -13.03 6.30 14.21
N THR A 62 -13.32 6.61 12.97
CA THR A 62 -14.50 6.16 12.22
C THR A 62 -14.07 5.46 10.92
N PRO A 63 -14.92 4.65 10.29
CA PRO A 63 -14.60 4.00 9.02
C PRO A 63 -14.33 4.97 7.85
N ASP A 64 -14.76 6.23 7.98
CA ASP A 64 -14.55 7.27 6.97
C ASP A 64 -13.20 7.99 7.13
N ASN A 65 -12.43 7.67 8.17
CA ASN A 65 -11.11 8.27 8.32
C ASN A 65 -10.14 7.71 7.29
N THR A 66 -9.30 8.58 6.76
CA THR A 66 -8.20 8.16 5.88
C THR A 66 -6.88 8.18 6.63
N MET A 67 -5.98 7.27 6.26
CA MET A 67 -4.64 7.18 6.83
C MET A 67 -3.62 6.88 5.74
N ARG A 68 -2.37 7.32 5.93
CA ARG A 68 -1.24 6.98 5.05
C ARG A 68 -1.12 5.46 4.93
N ILE A 69 -1.12 4.96 3.71
CA ILE A 69 -1.01 3.53 3.42
C ILE A 69 0.41 3.09 3.08
N ALA A 70 1.34 4.06 3.08
CA ALA A 70 2.74 3.82 2.79
C ALA A 70 2.91 2.97 1.51
N SER A 71 3.74 1.92 1.54
CA SER A 71 4.05 1.12 0.35
C SER A 71 2.88 0.34 -0.26
N VAL A 72 1.67 0.35 0.35
CA VAL A 72 0.47 -0.12 -0.35
C VAL A 72 0.18 0.75 -1.58
N SER A 73 0.61 2.01 -1.58
CA SER A 73 0.56 2.92 -2.73
C SER A 73 1.16 2.33 -4.02
N LYS A 74 2.13 1.43 -3.91
CA LYS A 74 2.75 0.78 -5.06
C LYS A 74 1.79 -0.10 -5.85
N LEU A 75 0.81 -0.69 -5.17
CA LEU A 75 -0.24 -1.46 -5.84
C LEU A 75 -1.04 -0.55 -6.78
N ILE A 76 -1.37 0.66 -6.34
CA ILE A 76 -2.09 1.66 -7.14
C ILE A 76 -1.26 2.08 -8.37
N THR A 77 0.03 2.35 -8.16
CA THR A 77 0.95 2.73 -9.25
C THR A 77 1.11 1.60 -10.26
N ALA A 78 1.31 0.35 -9.79
CA ALA A 78 1.42 -0.81 -10.68
C ALA A 78 0.14 -1.00 -11.50
N THR A 79 -1.04 -0.87 -10.88
CA THR A 79 -2.33 -0.91 -11.58
C THR A 79 -2.42 0.18 -12.66
N GLY A 80 -1.94 1.39 -12.37
CA GLY A 80 -1.90 2.48 -13.37
C GLY A 80 -1.03 2.15 -14.58
N ILE A 81 0.14 1.56 -14.36
CA ILE A 81 1.02 1.09 -15.45
C ILE A 81 0.34 -0.03 -16.25
N MET A 82 -0.30 -0.99 -15.58
CA MET A 82 -1.00 -2.09 -16.25
C MET A 82 -2.19 -1.60 -17.06
N LYS A 83 -2.92 -0.58 -16.58
CA LYS A 83 -4.00 0.06 -17.33
C LYS A 83 -3.47 0.71 -18.60
N LEU A 84 -2.36 1.45 -18.55
CA LEU A 84 -1.75 2.05 -19.73
C LEU A 84 -1.27 0.98 -20.73
N ARG A 85 -0.81 -0.18 -20.25
CA ARG A 85 -0.49 -1.34 -21.07
C ARG A 85 -1.74 -1.88 -21.78
N ASP A 86 -2.83 -2.07 -21.04
CA ASP A 86 -4.11 -2.55 -21.61
C ASP A 86 -4.66 -1.61 -22.67
N GLU A 87 -4.42 -0.30 -22.52
CA GLU A 87 -4.75 0.73 -23.49
C GLU A 87 -3.77 0.78 -24.69
N GLY A 88 -2.72 -0.05 -24.71
CA GLY A 88 -1.70 -0.07 -25.76
C GLY A 88 -0.80 1.18 -25.78
N ARG A 89 -0.73 1.93 -24.69
CA ARG A 89 0.04 3.19 -24.57
C ARG A 89 1.47 2.97 -24.09
N LEU A 90 1.77 1.80 -23.55
CA LEU A 90 3.12 1.33 -23.20
C LEU A 90 3.19 -0.19 -23.28
N ALA A 91 4.42 -0.71 -23.36
CA ALA A 91 4.76 -2.10 -23.13
C ALA A 91 5.66 -2.23 -21.91
N LEU A 92 5.59 -3.36 -21.17
CA LEU A 92 6.45 -3.57 -20.01
C LEU A 92 7.94 -3.64 -20.38
N THR A 93 8.25 -3.93 -21.64
CA THR A 93 9.60 -3.94 -22.23
C THR A 93 10.10 -2.58 -22.71
N ASP A 94 9.25 -1.53 -22.64
CA ASP A 94 9.65 -0.20 -23.05
C ASP A 94 10.77 0.32 -22.15
N LYS A 95 11.80 0.90 -22.75
CA LYS A 95 12.96 1.42 -22.01
C LYS A 95 12.62 2.75 -21.34
N VAL A 96 13.07 2.86 -20.08
CA VAL A 96 12.87 4.07 -19.28
C VAL A 96 13.84 5.16 -19.67
N PHE A 97 15.10 4.79 -19.90
CA PHE A 97 16.20 5.70 -20.26
C PHE A 97 16.85 5.33 -21.58
N GLY A 98 17.78 6.15 -22.05
CA GLY A 98 18.44 5.99 -23.34
C GLY A 98 17.81 6.86 -24.43
N GLU A 99 18.27 6.73 -25.68
CA GLU A 99 17.88 7.60 -26.79
C GLU A 99 16.36 7.57 -27.06
N ASN A 100 15.75 6.38 -26.96
CA ASN A 100 14.31 6.16 -27.17
C ASN A 100 13.56 5.86 -25.85
N GLY A 101 14.18 6.17 -24.70
CA GLY A 101 13.57 5.94 -23.40
C GLY A 101 12.44 6.93 -23.11
N ILE A 102 11.40 6.48 -22.39
CA ILE A 102 10.24 7.30 -22.04
C ILE A 102 10.68 8.57 -21.28
N LEU A 103 11.66 8.45 -20.39
CA LEU A 103 12.20 9.53 -19.56
C LEU A 103 13.59 10.00 -20.09
N CYS A 104 13.76 10.09 -21.42
CA CYS A 104 15.03 10.46 -22.06
C CYS A 104 15.54 11.84 -21.65
N GLU A 105 14.69 12.76 -21.19
CA GLU A 105 15.07 14.08 -20.67
C GLU A 105 15.99 14.02 -19.44
N TYR A 106 16.01 12.89 -18.73
CA TYR A 106 16.91 12.67 -17.59
C TYR A 106 18.26 12.09 -17.98
N ASN A 107 18.50 11.72 -19.26
CA ASN A 107 19.74 11.12 -19.71
C ASN A 107 20.98 11.98 -19.39
N GLY A 108 20.82 13.31 -19.32
CA GLY A 108 21.91 14.23 -18.95
C GLY A 108 22.50 14.01 -17.56
N TYR A 109 21.76 13.38 -16.65
CA TYR A 109 22.23 13.04 -15.30
C TYR A 109 22.95 11.70 -15.23
N ILE A 110 22.67 10.79 -16.18
CA ILE A 110 23.14 9.40 -16.17
C ILE A 110 24.63 9.33 -16.51
N ARG A 111 25.41 8.56 -15.73
CA ARG A 111 26.84 8.30 -15.94
C ARG A 111 27.14 6.82 -16.19
N ASP A 112 26.24 5.93 -15.86
CA ASP A 112 26.36 4.48 -16.05
C ASP A 112 25.49 4.05 -17.24
N SER A 113 26.12 3.53 -18.32
CA SER A 113 25.44 3.14 -19.54
C SER A 113 24.37 2.03 -19.33
N ARG A 114 24.45 1.27 -18.24
CA ARG A 114 23.49 0.21 -17.92
C ARG A 114 22.08 0.73 -17.65
N TYR A 115 21.91 2.02 -17.34
CA TYR A 115 20.58 2.62 -17.20
C TYR A 115 19.71 2.47 -18.46
N SER A 116 20.32 2.44 -19.66
CA SER A 116 19.59 2.21 -20.91
C SER A 116 18.98 0.81 -21.04
N LEU A 117 19.35 -0.11 -20.16
CA LEU A 117 18.79 -1.45 -20.11
C LEU A 117 17.51 -1.54 -19.27
N ILE A 118 17.28 -0.55 -18.40
CA ILE A 118 16.11 -0.52 -17.50
C ILE A 118 14.84 -0.36 -18.33
N ASP A 119 13.88 -1.27 -18.13
CA ASP A 119 12.55 -1.19 -18.67
C ASP A 119 11.48 -1.08 -17.55
N ILE A 120 10.22 -0.98 -17.95
CA ILE A 120 9.09 -0.83 -17.02
C ILE A 120 8.98 -2.05 -16.10
N ASP A 121 9.14 -3.28 -16.63
CA ASP A 121 9.08 -4.51 -15.84
C ASP A 121 10.15 -4.54 -14.74
N ASN A 122 11.38 -4.13 -15.07
CA ASN A 122 12.45 -4.02 -14.08
C ASN A 122 12.11 -3.07 -12.92
N LEU A 123 11.43 -1.95 -13.20
CA LEU A 123 11.01 -1.00 -12.16
C LEU A 123 9.90 -1.59 -11.28
N LEU A 124 8.89 -2.23 -11.88
CA LEU A 124 7.79 -2.87 -11.18
C LEU A 124 8.26 -3.97 -10.24
N ARG A 125 9.25 -4.77 -10.68
CA ARG A 125 9.81 -5.91 -9.91
C ARG A 125 10.96 -5.54 -8.98
N HIS A 126 11.32 -4.25 -8.89
CA HIS A 126 12.50 -3.80 -8.13
C HIS A 126 13.85 -4.35 -8.64
N GLU A 127 13.94 -4.60 -9.92
CA GLU A 127 15.11 -5.15 -10.62
C GLU A 127 15.89 -4.11 -11.41
N GLY A 128 15.62 -2.82 -11.19
CA GLY A 128 16.25 -1.72 -11.92
C GLY A 128 17.74 -1.50 -11.59
N GLY A 129 18.32 -2.22 -10.62
CA GLY A 129 19.74 -2.09 -10.27
C GLY A 129 20.06 -1.00 -9.25
N PHE A 130 19.04 -0.36 -8.65
CA PHE A 130 19.22 0.70 -7.66
C PHE A 130 19.68 0.14 -6.32
N SER A 131 20.69 0.79 -5.68
CA SER A 131 21.21 0.34 -4.40
C SER A 131 20.53 1.00 -3.22
N GLN A 132 20.23 0.21 -2.20
CA GLN A 132 19.83 0.66 -0.86
C GLN A 132 21.05 0.84 0.09
N LYS A 133 22.27 0.65 -0.41
CA LYS A 133 23.49 0.82 0.39
C LYS A 133 23.64 2.27 0.84
N GLY A 134 23.55 2.49 2.14
CA GLY A 134 23.52 3.83 2.73
C GLY A 134 22.12 4.35 3.06
N GLY A 135 21.09 3.52 2.92
CA GLY A 135 19.68 3.83 3.17
C GLY A 135 18.92 4.21 1.91
N ASP A 136 17.59 4.23 2.03
CA ASP A 136 16.72 4.61 0.92
C ASP A 136 16.86 6.11 0.62
N PRO A 137 17.23 6.50 -0.62
CA PRO A 137 17.44 7.90 -0.98
C PRO A 137 16.18 8.75 -0.82
N MET A 138 15.00 8.14 -0.91
CA MET A 138 13.72 8.83 -0.74
C MET A 138 13.48 9.29 0.69
N PHE A 139 14.11 8.64 1.69
CA PHE A 139 14.01 9.00 3.11
C PHE A 139 15.15 9.90 3.61
N SER A 140 16.20 10.12 2.83
CA SER A 140 17.29 11.02 3.18
C SER A 140 16.93 12.51 3.03
N ARG A 141 15.74 12.81 2.55
CA ARG A 141 15.28 14.12 2.16
C ARG A 141 14.73 14.89 3.36
N ARG A 142 15.34 16.03 3.66
CA ARG A 142 14.80 17.03 4.58
C ARG A 142 14.06 18.06 3.74
N GLY A 143 12.73 18.04 3.77
CA GLY A 143 11.77 18.91 3.12
C GLY A 143 12.25 19.93 2.09
N GLY A 144 11.57 20.07 0.98
CA GLY A 144 11.71 21.17 0.05
C GLY A 144 12.65 20.99 -1.15
N ALA A 145 13.43 19.90 -1.28
CA ALA A 145 14.12 19.62 -2.52
C ALA A 145 13.13 19.07 -3.56
N ASP A 146 13.14 19.59 -4.77
CA ASP A 146 12.27 19.07 -5.82
C ASP A 146 12.77 17.67 -6.26
N ASN A 147 11.90 16.89 -6.92
CA ASN A 147 12.26 15.56 -7.40
C ASN A 147 13.43 15.61 -8.40
N ARG A 148 13.67 16.76 -9.05
CA ARG A 148 14.75 16.95 -10.02
C ARG A 148 16.12 16.85 -9.36
N GLU A 149 16.35 17.49 -8.21
CA GLU A 149 17.63 17.38 -7.50
C GLU A 149 17.86 15.95 -6.99
N LEU A 150 16.83 15.30 -6.45
CA LEU A 150 16.90 13.90 -6.06
C LEU A 150 17.28 13.02 -7.25
N LEU A 151 16.59 13.17 -8.37
CA LEU A 151 16.83 12.39 -9.58
C LEU A 151 18.24 12.67 -10.15
N ALA A 152 18.68 13.94 -10.24
CA ALA A 152 20.02 14.28 -10.69
C ALA A 152 21.11 13.59 -9.86
N ARG A 153 20.92 13.53 -8.54
CA ARG A 153 21.86 12.88 -7.62
C ARG A 153 21.84 11.34 -7.79
N GLU A 154 20.66 10.74 -7.77
CA GLU A 154 20.55 9.28 -7.77
C GLU A 154 20.87 8.68 -9.16
N LEU A 155 20.45 9.32 -10.26
CA LEU A 155 20.75 8.85 -11.61
C LEU A 155 22.22 9.05 -12.01
N SER A 156 22.99 9.88 -11.28
CA SER A 156 24.44 9.99 -11.48
C SER A 156 25.24 8.85 -10.82
N ARG A 157 24.60 8.03 -9.95
CA ARG A 157 25.25 6.93 -9.23
C ARG A 157 25.33 5.69 -10.13
N PRO A 158 26.36 4.84 -9.99
CA PRO A 158 26.38 3.56 -10.69
C PRO A 158 25.33 2.61 -10.14
N LEU A 159 24.76 1.78 -11.01
CA LEU A 159 23.87 0.68 -10.61
C LEU A 159 24.65 -0.39 -9.81
N ALA A 160 24.04 -0.97 -8.80
CA ALA A 160 24.61 -2.02 -7.96
C ALA A 160 24.75 -3.35 -8.70
N PHE A 161 23.82 -3.62 -9.62
CA PHE A 161 23.77 -4.83 -10.47
C PHE A 161 23.17 -4.49 -11.83
N TYR A 162 23.24 -5.43 -12.79
CA TYR A 162 22.60 -5.26 -14.08
C TYR A 162 21.07 -5.35 -13.94
N PRO A 163 20.29 -4.47 -14.61
CA PRO A 163 18.83 -4.56 -14.62
C PRO A 163 18.36 -5.98 -15.01
N GLY A 164 17.35 -6.48 -14.29
CA GLY A 164 16.80 -7.82 -14.49
C GLY A 164 17.63 -8.97 -13.92
N THR A 165 18.77 -8.73 -13.23
CA THR A 165 19.62 -9.83 -12.74
C THR A 165 19.53 -10.08 -11.23
N ALA A 166 18.98 -9.15 -10.48
CA ALA A 166 18.75 -9.27 -9.04
C ALA A 166 17.63 -8.30 -8.61
N MET A 167 17.04 -8.57 -7.45
CA MET A 167 15.99 -7.75 -6.86
C MET A 167 16.53 -7.01 -5.62
N GLU A 168 16.38 -5.69 -5.60
CA GLU A 168 16.58 -4.85 -4.43
C GLU A 168 15.45 -3.82 -4.34
N TYR A 169 14.63 -3.90 -3.29
CA TYR A 169 13.45 -3.06 -3.12
C TYR A 169 13.79 -1.57 -3.28
N SER A 170 13.06 -0.85 -4.13
CA SER A 170 13.37 0.54 -4.47
C SER A 170 12.13 1.43 -4.50
N ASN A 171 12.09 2.45 -3.62
CA ASN A 171 11.11 3.54 -3.73
C ASN A 171 11.42 4.44 -4.94
N LEU A 172 12.69 4.62 -5.28
CA LEU A 172 13.11 5.38 -6.46
C LEU A 172 12.51 4.77 -7.75
N GLY A 173 12.52 3.44 -7.89
CA GLY A 173 11.91 2.76 -9.04
C GLY A 173 10.43 3.12 -9.20
N TYR A 174 9.67 3.18 -8.12
CA TYR A 174 8.25 3.54 -8.16
C TYR A 174 8.01 5.06 -8.33
N LEU A 175 8.93 5.92 -7.90
CA LEU A 175 8.92 7.33 -8.30
C LEU A 175 9.10 7.46 -9.82
N LEU A 176 10.03 6.71 -10.41
CA LEU A 176 10.23 6.70 -11.87
C LEU A 176 8.97 6.22 -12.62
N LEU A 177 8.28 5.18 -12.12
CA LEU A 177 7.00 4.74 -12.68
C LEU A 177 5.94 5.85 -12.61
N THR A 178 5.92 6.65 -11.54
CA THR A 178 5.04 7.83 -11.45
C THR A 178 5.32 8.82 -12.58
N LEU A 179 6.61 9.12 -12.81
CA LEU A 179 7.03 10.04 -13.88
C LEU A 179 6.75 9.47 -15.28
N VAL A 180 6.90 8.15 -15.47
CA VAL A 180 6.52 7.46 -16.71
C VAL A 180 5.03 7.67 -16.99
N LEU A 181 4.18 7.47 -15.97
CA LEU A 181 2.75 7.66 -16.09
C LEU A 181 2.42 9.11 -16.47
N GLU A 182 2.99 10.09 -15.77
CA GLU A 182 2.81 11.50 -16.09
C GLU A 182 3.27 11.85 -17.52
N LYS A 183 4.41 11.30 -17.93
CA LYS A 183 4.96 11.52 -19.27
C LYS A 183 4.06 11.01 -20.38
N ILE A 184 3.50 9.81 -20.22
CA ILE A 184 2.63 9.17 -21.20
C ILE A 184 1.27 9.84 -21.25
N THR A 185 0.73 10.23 -20.07
CA THR A 185 -0.64 10.75 -19.97
C THR A 185 -0.73 12.27 -20.18
N GLY A 186 0.35 13.00 -19.90
CA GLY A 186 0.36 14.47 -19.87
C GLY A 186 -0.41 15.05 -18.67
N THR A 187 -0.79 14.23 -17.70
CA THR A 187 -1.61 14.60 -16.54
C THR A 187 -0.81 14.31 -15.23
N PRO A 188 -0.88 15.18 -14.21
CA PRO A 188 -0.27 14.91 -12.91
C PRO A 188 -0.71 13.54 -12.36
N TYR A 189 0.21 12.82 -11.73
CA TYR A 189 -0.01 11.45 -11.28
C TYR A 189 -1.27 11.30 -10.39
N GLU A 190 -1.42 12.16 -9.38
CA GLU A 190 -2.56 12.11 -8.46
C GLU A 190 -3.90 12.27 -9.20
N ASP A 191 -3.98 13.25 -10.10
CA ASP A 191 -5.19 13.54 -10.84
C ASP A 191 -5.56 12.38 -11.78
N TRP A 192 -4.58 11.88 -12.54
CA TRP A 192 -4.81 10.76 -13.44
C TRP A 192 -5.26 9.50 -12.72
N VAL A 193 -4.59 9.14 -11.62
CA VAL A 193 -4.96 7.96 -10.81
C VAL A 193 -6.36 8.10 -10.24
N ARG A 194 -6.70 9.27 -9.73
CA ARG A 194 -8.05 9.51 -9.20
C ARG A 194 -9.13 9.36 -10.28
N GLU A 195 -8.93 9.94 -11.45
CA GLU A 195 -9.91 9.90 -12.54
C GLU A 195 -10.03 8.52 -13.18
N ASN A 196 -8.91 7.81 -13.36
CA ASN A 196 -8.86 6.59 -14.16
C ASN A 196 -8.86 5.29 -13.36
N LEU A 197 -8.54 5.33 -12.07
CA LEU A 197 -8.51 4.14 -11.20
C LEU A 197 -9.48 4.26 -10.02
N LEU A 198 -9.41 5.35 -9.25
CA LEU A 198 -10.13 5.45 -7.98
C LEU A 198 -11.62 5.73 -8.18
N LEU A 199 -11.99 6.72 -8.98
CA LEU A 199 -13.40 7.03 -9.25
C LEU A 199 -14.13 5.87 -9.93
N PRO A 200 -13.55 5.16 -10.93
CA PRO A 200 -14.17 3.94 -11.47
C PRO A 200 -14.37 2.82 -10.44
N ALA A 201 -13.49 2.72 -9.43
CA ALA A 201 -13.63 1.78 -8.31
C ALA A 201 -14.60 2.30 -7.21
N GLY A 202 -15.28 3.44 -7.42
CA GLY A 202 -16.19 4.04 -6.43
C GLY A 202 -15.47 4.69 -5.23
N ILE A 203 -14.22 5.11 -5.40
CA ILE A 203 -13.37 5.68 -4.35
C ILE A 203 -13.17 7.17 -4.61
N SER A 204 -13.59 8.03 -3.69
CA SER A 204 -13.52 9.51 -3.85
C SER A 204 -12.48 10.18 -2.93
N ASP A 205 -12.16 9.58 -1.78
CA ASP A 205 -11.44 10.26 -0.69
C ASP A 205 -9.96 9.92 -0.56
N MET A 206 -9.45 9.01 -1.38
CA MET A 206 -8.01 8.76 -1.46
C MET A 206 -7.28 9.96 -2.09
N ARG A 207 -6.20 10.39 -1.45
CA ARG A 207 -5.36 11.56 -1.82
C ARG A 207 -3.90 11.29 -1.51
N ILE A 208 -3.01 12.08 -2.12
CA ILE A 208 -1.61 12.15 -1.70
C ILE A 208 -1.52 12.93 -0.38
N ALA A 209 -0.93 12.32 0.65
CA ALA A 209 -0.80 12.90 1.99
C ALA A 209 -0.04 14.23 2.01
N CYS A 210 -0.33 15.06 3.00
CA CYS A 210 0.43 16.28 3.29
C CYS A 210 1.60 16.01 4.23
N ASN A 211 2.60 16.91 4.21
CA ASN A 211 3.79 16.79 5.07
C ASN A 211 3.49 17.23 6.50
N GLU A 212 2.72 18.29 6.66
CA GLU A 212 2.46 18.96 7.94
C GLU A 212 1.12 18.48 8.53
N ALA A 213 1.09 18.40 9.86
CA ALA A 213 -0.11 17.97 10.59
C ALA A 213 -1.30 18.91 10.39
N GLU A 214 -1.02 20.21 10.24
CA GLU A 214 -2.02 21.27 10.09
C GLU A 214 -2.70 21.24 8.71
N ASN A 215 -2.00 20.66 7.70
CA ASN A 215 -2.47 20.60 6.32
C ASN A 215 -3.15 19.26 5.98
N ARG A 216 -3.42 18.42 7.00
CA ARG A 216 -4.15 17.16 6.80
C ARG A 216 -5.54 17.43 6.23
N TYR A 217 -6.01 16.51 5.43
CA TYR A 217 -7.42 16.50 5.01
C TYR A 217 -8.33 16.30 6.21
N ALA A 218 -9.56 16.78 6.12
CA ALA A 218 -10.53 16.70 7.23
C ALA A 218 -10.82 15.24 7.66
N SER A 219 -10.78 14.29 6.72
CA SER A 219 -10.92 12.87 6.98
C SER A 219 -9.65 12.21 7.47
N GLU A 220 -8.46 12.84 7.30
CA GLU A 220 -7.19 12.20 7.60
C GLU A 220 -6.90 12.18 9.12
N ALA A 221 -6.69 10.98 9.65
CA ALA A 221 -6.32 10.79 11.06
C ALA A 221 -4.92 11.33 11.36
N ARG A 222 -4.68 11.70 12.63
CA ARG A 222 -3.35 12.10 13.11
C ARG A 222 -2.47 10.88 13.35
N TYR A 223 -1.16 11.02 13.09
CA TYR A 223 -0.19 9.91 13.20
C TYR A 223 0.62 9.97 14.49
N TYR A 224 0.91 8.78 15.04
CA TYR A 224 1.61 8.61 16.30
C TYR A 224 2.74 7.58 16.15
N THR A 225 3.77 7.74 16.98
CA THR A 225 4.74 6.67 17.23
C THR A 225 4.44 6.00 18.58
N ASP A 226 4.98 4.81 18.81
CA ASP A 226 4.86 4.13 20.11
C ASP A 226 5.55 4.89 21.26
N SER A 227 6.52 5.76 20.95
CA SER A 227 7.15 6.68 21.90
C SER A 227 6.30 7.92 22.22
N GLY A 228 5.20 8.15 21.49
CA GLY A 228 4.37 9.35 21.61
C GLY A 228 4.95 10.61 20.96
N ASP A 229 6.09 10.50 20.23
CA ASP A 229 6.66 11.62 19.48
C ASP A 229 5.91 11.80 18.14
N GLU A 230 4.98 12.74 18.14
CA GLU A 230 4.17 13.07 16.97
C GLU A 230 5.02 13.76 15.87
N ASN A 231 6.04 14.51 16.23
CA ASN A 231 6.88 15.26 15.29
C ASN A 231 7.63 14.33 14.34
N CYS A 232 7.98 13.11 14.78
CA CYS A 232 8.61 12.12 13.93
C CYS A 232 7.76 11.72 12.71
N SER A 233 6.43 11.82 12.81
CA SER A 233 5.52 11.41 11.74
C SER A 233 5.33 12.47 10.66
N TYR A 234 5.66 13.73 10.94
CA TYR A 234 5.39 14.84 10.03
C TYR A 234 6.65 15.58 9.54
N SER A 235 7.68 15.73 10.36
CA SER A 235 8.79 16.66 10.08
C SER A 235 10.04 16.06 9.46
N ARG A 236 10.13 14.71 9.35
CA ARG A 236 11.40 14.05 8.97
C ARG A 236 11.59 13.86 7.48
N ASN A 237 10.53 13.63 6.73
CA ASN A 237 10.61 13.30 5.32
C ASN A 237 9.51 14.02 4.54
N ASP A 238 9.78 14.32 3.29
CA ASP A 238 8.78 14.81 2.35
C ASP A 238 7.93 13.62 1.85
N ILE A 239 6.74 13.44 2.44
CA ILE A 239 5.85 12.34 2.06
C ILE A 239 5.34 12.50 0.62
N ARG A 240 5.11 13.73 0.16
CA ARG A 240 4.65 14.00 -1.21
C ARG A 240 5.68 13.57 -2.25
N ALA A 241 6.97 13.68 -1.91
CA ALA A 241 8.05 13.23 -2.79
C ALA A 241 8.05 11.72 -3.03
N LEU A 242 7.46 10.92 -2.11
CA LEU A 242 7.27 9.49 -2.33
C LEU A 242 6.23 9.21 -3.42
N SER A 243 5.30 10.13 -3.65
CA SER A 243 4.25 10.01 -4.67
C SER A 243 3.66 8.58 -4.74
N GLY A 244 3.65 7.94 -5.89
CA GLY A 244 3.18 6.56 -6.07
C GLY A 244 4.00 5.48 -5.37
N ALA A 245 5.16 5.81 -4.81
CA ALA A 245 5.94 4.85 -4.02
C ALA A 245 5.40 4.67 -2.59
N GLY A 246 4.67 5.67 -2.03
CA GLY A 246 4.28 5.56 -0.64
C GLY A 246 3.44 6.70 -0.05
N ALA A 247 2.87 7.60 -0.85
CA ALA A 247 2.27 8.83 -0.33
C ALA A 247 0.74 8.82 -0.22
N TRP A 248 0.04 7.82 -0.73
CA TRP A 248 -1.43 7.79 -0.69
C TRP A 248 -1.98 7.65 0.73
N THR A 249 -3.14 8.25 0.95
CA THR A 249 -4.04 8.00 2.10
C THR A 249 -5.28 7.25 1.62
N ALA A 250 -5.82 6.40 2.48
CA ALA A 250 -7.05 5.64 2.23
C ALA A 250 -7.74 5.29 3.55
N SER A 251 -9.03 5.01 3.51
CA SER A 251 -9.70 4.20 4.54
C SER A 251 -9.43 2.70 4.32
N ALA A 252 -9.71 1.89 5.33
CA ALA A 252 -9.59 0.43 5.17
C ALA A 252 -10.58 -0.09 4.11
N ASN A 253 -11.77 0.49 4.03
CA ASN A 253 -12.78 0.10 3.05
C ASN A 253 -12.39 0.49 1.62
N ASP A 254 -11.80 1.67 1.41
CA ASP A 254 -11.28 2.07 0.09
C ASP A 254 -10.26 1.07 -0.45
N LEU A 255 -9.37 0.57 0.41
CA LEU A 255 -8.40 -0.45 0.00
C LEU A 255 -9.06 -1.78 -0.37
N CYS A 256 -10.13 -2.17 0.33
CA CYS A 256 -10.91 -3.36 -0.04
C CYS A 256 -11.59 -3.17 -1.40
N ARG A 257 -12.24 -2.02 -1.63
CA ARG A 257 -12.88 -1.69 -2.92
C ARG A 257 -11.87 -1.66 -4.05
N PHE A 258 -10.71 -1.04 -3.82
CA PHE A 258 -9.64 -1.02 -4.82
C PHE A 258 -9.16 -2.43 -5.18
N ALA A 259 -8.97 -3.30 -4.16
CA ALA A 259 -8.55 -4.68 -4.39
C ALA A 259 -9.60 -5.48 -5.17
N ALA A 260 -10.90 -5.28 -4.88
CA ALA A 260 -11.99 -5.92 -5.63
C ALA A 260 -12.11 -5.44 -7.08
N ALA A 261 -11.66 -4.22 -7.37
CA ALA A 261 -11.65 -3.67 -8.73
C ALA A 261 -10.42 -4.10 -9.57
N ILE A 262 -9.56 -4.98 -9.02
CA ILE A 262 -8.37 -5.53 -9.67
C ILE A 262 -8.15 -7.01 -9.32
N ASP A 263 -9.22 -7.76 -9.04
CA ASP A 263 -9.11 -9.16 -8.58
C ASP A 263 -9.41 -10.21 -9.67
N GLY A 264 -9.90 -9.78 -10.83
CA GLY A 264 -10.22 -10.64 -11.95
C GLY A 264 -11.57 -11.37 -11.83
N ASN A 265 -12.35 -11.09 -10.76
CA ASN A 265 -13.69 -11.65 -10.59
C ASN A 265 -14.75 -10.81 -11.31
N ASP A 266 -15.89 -11.44 -11.60
CA ASP A 266 -16.99 -10.76 -12.29
C ASP A 266 -17.96 -10.05 -11.33
N ASP A 267 -17.76 -10.16 -10.01
CA ASP A 267 -18.65 -9.57 -8.99
C ASP A 267 -18.56 -8.04 -8.97
N VAL A 268 -17.37 -7.52 -9.17
CA VAL A 268 -17.09 -6.07 -9.32
C VAL A 268 -16.36 -5.86 -10.64
N PRO A 269 -16.76 -4.89 -11.47
CA PRO A 269 -16.04 -4.61 -12.70
C PRO A 269 -14.57 -4.24 -12.45
N ASP A 270 -13.64 -4.96 -13.08
CA ASP A 270 -12.22 -4.65 -13.01
C ASP A 270 -11.87 -3.37 -13.79
N ILE A 271 -10.93 -2.59 -13.27
CA ILE A 271 -10.39 -1.37 -13.91
C ILE A 271 -9.22 -1.67 -14.86
N ILE A 272 -8.71 -2.90 -14.85
CA ILE A 272 -7.68 -3.45 -15.74
C ILE A 272 -8.15 -4.79 -16.31
N SER A 273 -7.52 -5.27 -17.38
CA SER A 273 -7.87 -6.56 -18.00
C SER A 273 -7.58 -7.75 -17.09
N LYS A 274 -8.29 -8.85 -17.28
CA LYS A 274 -8.03 -10.13 -16.58
C LYS A 274 -6.61 -10.64 -16.85
N GLU A 275 -6.05 -10.38 -18.03
CA GLU A 275 -4.68 -10.66 -18.38
C GLU A 275 -3.70 -9.86 -17.54
N SER A 276 -4.00 -8.57 -17.29
CA SER A 276 -3.20 -7.71 -16.41
C SER A 276 -3.27 -8.18 -14.97
N VAL A 277 -4.46 -8.54 -14.47
CA VAL A 277 -4.61 -9.11 -13.12
C VAL A 277 -3.80 -10.40 -13.00
N ALA A 278 -3.92 -11.31 -13.97
CA ALA A 278 -3.18 -12.57 -13.97
C ALA A 278 -1.66 -12.36 -13.95
N GLU A 279 -1.15 -11.36 -14.67
CA GLU A 279 0.28 -11.03 -14.66
C GLU A 279 0.72 -10.36 -13.35
N MET A 280 -0.08 -9.46 -12.78
CA MET A 280 0.20 -8.83 -11.49
C MET A 280 0.24 -9.83 -10.34
N THR A 281 -0.57 -10.88 -10.42
CA THR A 281 -0.73 -11.89 -9.37
C THR A 281 -0.06 -13.21 -9.68
N CYS A 282 0.64 -13.32 -10.83
CA CYS A 282 1.40 -14.49 -11.18
C CYS A 282 2.44 -14.80 -10.11
N TRP A 283 2.34 -16.00 -9.53
CA TRP A 283 3.33 -16.47 -8.58
C TRP A 283 4.49 -17.09 -9.34
N TYR A 284 5.55 -16.30 -9.43
CA TYR A 284 6.83 -16.81 -9.90
C TYR A 284 7.59 -17.45 -8.74
N ASP A 285 8.77 -17.93 -8.99
CA ASP A 285 9.74 -18.35 -7.97
C ASP A 285 9.73 -17.32 -6.79
N PRO A 286 9.86 -17.76 -5.53
CA PRO A 286 9.88 -16.86 -4.35
C PRO A 286 10.92 -15.73 -4.39
N TYR A 287 11.77 -15.72 -5.39
CA TYR A 287 12.76 -14.65 -5.63
C TYR A 287 12.29 -13.59 -6.63
N THR A 288 11.13 -13.77 -7.29
CA THR A 288 10.59 -12.78 -8.25
C THR A 288 9.50 -11.96 -7.57
N TYR A 289 9.64 -10.64 -7.60
CA TYR A 289 8.65 -9.73 -7.01
C TYR A 289 7.42 -9.59 -7.92
N SER A 290 6.24 -9.78 -7.38
CA SER A 290 4.97 -9.60 -8.09
C SER A 290 4.71 -8.13 -8.38
N LEU A 291 3.93 -7.82 -9.43
CA LEU A 291 3.70 -6.43 -9.82
C LEU A 291 2.79 -5.72 -8.82
N GLY A 292 3.36 -4.86 -8.00
CA GLY A 292 2.63 -4.11 -6.97
C GLY A 292 2.34 -4.89 -5.68
N TRP A 293 2.24 -6.22 -5.69
CA TRP A 293 2.03 -7.07 -4.52
C TRP A 293 3.35 -7.45 -3.84
N ASN A 294 3.33 -7.82 -2.55
CA ASN A 294 4.50 -8.39 -1.87
C ASN A 294 4.62 -9.90 -2.08
N ASP A 295 3.47 -10.58 -2.13
CA ASP A 295 3.38 -12.03 -2.17
C ASP A 295 2.04 -12.39 -2.81
N THR A 296 2.06 -13.33 -3.75
CA THR A 296 0.89 -13.78 -4.53
C THR A 296 0.75 -15.30 -4.47
N HIS A 297 1.08 -15.91 -3.33
CA HIS A 297 1.05 -17.36 -3.16
C HIS A 297 -0.36 -17.92 -3.42
N PRO A 298 -0.53 -18.91 -4.32
CA PRO A 298 -1.85 -19.38 -4.74
C PRO A 298 -2.72 -19.96 -3.60
N GLU A 299 -2.09 -20.59 -2.59
CA GLU A 299 -2.81 -21.15 -1.45
C GLU A 299 -3.06 -20.17 -0.30
N LYS A 300 -2.32 -19.05 -0.25
CA LYS A 300 -2.38 -18.06 0.86
C LYS A 300 -3.01 -16.75 0.43
N GLY A 301 -3.22 -16.59 -0.87
CA GLY A 301 -3.70 -15.35 -1.45
C GLY A 301 -2.61 -14.29 -1.63
N TRP A 302 -3.03 -13.07 -1.89
CA TRP A 302 -2.15 -11.96 -2.26
C TRP A 302 -2.04 -10.97 -1.12
N THR A 303 -0.84 -10.54 -0.80
CA THR A 303 -0.62 -9.57 0.27
C THR A 303 0.15 -8.36 -0.21
N ARG A 304 -0.25 -7.17 0.29
CA ARG A 304 0.53 -5.95 0.20
C ARG A 304 0.61 -5.29 1.55
N THR A 305 1.82 -4.96 2.00
CA THR A 305 2.05 -4.24 3.26
C THR A 305 2.63 -2.86 3.02
N GLY A 306 2.32 -1.94 3.91
CA GLY A 306 2.92 -0.62 3.96
C GLY A 306 3.35 -0.29 5.38
N SER A 307 4.48 0.37 5.53
CA SER A 307 4.96 0.88 6.82
C SER A 307 5.70 2.19 6.62
N TYR A 308 5.33 3.16 7.41
CA TYR A 308 5.97 4.46 7.49
C TYR A 308 5.87 4.98 8.93
N THR A 309 6.66 5.97 9.30
CA THR A 309 6.56 6.55 10.64
C THR A 309 5.13 7.04 10.91
N GLY A 310 4.51 6.51 11.95
CA GLY A 310 3.14 6.84 12.35
C GLY A 310 2.06 5.96 11.70
N THR A 311 2.38 5.06 10.77
CA THR A 311 1.35 4.25 10.11
C THR A 311 1.83 2.85 9.76
N SER A 312 0.88 1.92 9.66
CA SER A 312 1.07 0.61 9.06
C SER A 312 -0.22 0.18 8.38
N ALA A 313 -0.10 -0.38 7.18
CA ALA A 313 -1.22 -0.86 6.39
C ALA A 313 -0.97 -2.29 5.88
N LEU A 314 -2.04 -3.04 5.73
CA LEU A 314 -2.06 -4.39 5.16
C LEU A 314 -3.30 -4.55 4.30
N VAL A 315 -3.10 -5.04 3.08
CA VAL A 315 -4.15 -5.61 2.22
C VAL A 315 -3.85 -7.09 2.09
N TRP A 316 -4.86 -7.94 2.31
CA TRP A 316 -4.76 -9.38 2.11
C TRP A 316 -6.00 -9.87 1.37
N TYR A 317 -5.80 -10.29 0.13
CA TYR A 317 -6.80 -10.96 -0.69
C TYR A 317 -6.66 -12.47 -0.50
N PHE A 318 -7.69 -13.11 0.04
CA PHE A 318 -7.70 -14.54 0.35
C PHE A 318 -8.18 -15.38 -0.85
N PRO A 319 -7.80 -16.68 -0.91
CA PRO A 319 -8.24 -17.58 -1.98
C PRO A 319 -9.77 -17.83 -2.01
N ASP A 320 -10.48 -17.49 -0.95
CA ASP A 320 -11.95 -17.59 -0.87
C ASP A 320 -12.67 -16.37 -1.48
N GLY A 321 -11.95 -15.48 -2.14
CA GLY A 321 -12.46 -14.27 -2.77
C GLY A 321 -12.71 -13.11 -1.79
N SER A 322 -12.34 -13.24 -0.51
CA SER A 322 -12.47 -12.13 0.43
C SER A 322 -11.19 -11.27 0.48
N CYS A 323 -11.36 -9.97 0.48
CA CYS A 323 -10.28 -9.01 0.75
C CYS A 323 -10.40 -8.46 2.16
N TRP A 324 -9.33 -8.51 2.90
CA TRP A 324 -9.20 -7.98 4.26
C TRP A 324 -8.14 -6.90 4.32
N THR A 325 -8.48 -5.78 4.94
CA THR A 325 -7.55 -4.65 5.11
C THR A 325 -7.47 -4.23 6.56
N LEU A 326 -6.30 -3.71 6.92
CA LEU A 326 -6.03 -3.14 8.24
C LEU A 326 -5.13 -1.92 8.06
N ILE A 327 -5.52 -0.80 8.66
CA ILE A 327 -4.68 0.41 8.71
C ILE A 327 -4.62 0.90 10.15
N THR A 328 -3.43 1.35 10.59
CA THR A 328 -3.24 1.99 11.90
C THR A 328 -2.62 3.37 11.75
N ASN A 329 -3.03 4.31 12.60
CA ASN A 329 -2.38 5.63 12.71
C ASN A 329 -1.24 5.65 13.73
N THR A 330 -0.69 4.49 14.07
CA THR A 330 0.43 4.34 15.00
C THR A 330 1.41 3.33 14.45
N SER A 331 2.69 3.69 14.36
CA SER A 331 3.75 2.75 13.97
C SER A 331 4.47 2.18 15.18
N SER A 332 4.92 0.92 15.07
CA SER A 332 5.79 0.29 16.04
C SER A 332 7.23 0.25 15.53
N TRP A 333 8.20 0.57 16.39
CA TRP A 333 9.62 0.44 16.09
C TRP A 333 10.06 -1.03 15.85
N LYS A 334 9.20 -2.01 16.19
CA LYS A 334 9.49 -3.44 16.01
C LYS A 334 9.32 -3.95 14.57
N GLY A 335 9.09 -3.07 13.60
CA GLY A 335 9.16 -3.32 12.16
C GLY A 335 8.56 -4.66 11.70
N SER A 336 9.41 -5.58 11.22
CA SER A 336 8.98 -6.87 10.66
C SER A 336 8.20 -7.76 11.65
N ARG A 337 8.46 -7.65 12.97
CA ARG A 337 7.67 -8.36 13.99
C ARG A 337 6.26 -7.82 14.08
N PHE A 338 6.08 -6.50 14.00
CA PHE A 338 4.76 -5.88 13.96
C PHE A 338 3.99 -6.33 12.72
N SER A 339 4.60 -6.26 11.54
CA SER A 339 3.99 -6.70 10.28
C SER A 339 3.57 -8.18 10.30
N ARG A 340 4.39 -9.08 10.86
CA ARG A 340 3.96 -10.50 11.04
C ARG A 340 2.76 -10.64 11.98
N ASN A 341 2.68 -9.81 13.02
CA ASN A 341 1.56 -9.86 13.96
C ASN A 341 0.28 -9.26 13.37
N THR A 342 0.34 -8.24 12.48
CA THR A 342 -0.84 -7.75 11.74
C THR A 342 -1.38 -8.81 10.81
N LYS A 343 -0.52 -9.51 10.05
CA LYS A 343 -0.93 -10.68 9.25
C LYS A 343 -1.58 -11.77 10.10
N ALA A 344 -0.99 -12.10 11.26
CA ALA A 344 -1.57 -13.10 12.17
C ALA A 344 -2.92 -12.67 12.75
N LEU A 345 -3.13 -11.37 13.01
CA LEU A 345 -4.41 -10.85 13.43
C LEU A 345 -5.45 -11.03 12.32
N ILE A 346 -5.20 -10.53 11.12
CA ILE A 346 -6.13 -10.65 9.99
C ILE A 346 -6.50 -12.12 9.72
N ASN A 347 -5.53 -13.03 9.75
CA ASN A 347 -5.81 -14.47 9.56
C ASN A 347 -6.76 -15.03 10.63
N ARG A 348 -6.62 -14.61 11.91
CA ARG A 348 -7.56 -15.01 12.97
C ARG A 348 -8.95 -14.41 12.75
N LEU A 349 -9.05 -13.13 12.39
CA LEU A 349 -10.32 -12.46 12.14
C LEU A 349 -11.05 -13.10 10.94
N HIS A 350 -10.33 -13.41 9.86
CA HIS A 350 -10.85 -14.17 8.72
C HIS A 350 -11.40 -15.54 9.17
N SER A 351 -10.64 -16.30 9.99
CA SER A 351 -11.07 -17.59 10.50
C SER A 351 -12.33 -17.50 11.39
N ILE A 352 -12.45 -16.44 12.21
CA ILE A 352 -13.65 -16.19 13.02
C ILE A 352 -14.85 -15.94 12.12
N SER A 353 -14.68 -15.13 11.08
CA SER A 353 -15.75 -14.78 10.13
C SER A 353 -16.20 -15.98 9.29
N THR A 354 -15.27 -16.83 8.82
CA THR A 354 -15.60 -17.98 7.96
C THR A 354 -16.24 -19.14 8.70
N ASN A 355 -15.90 -19.38 9.97
CA ASN A 355 -16.51 -20.43 10.80
C ASN A 355 -18.01 -20.18 11.09
N GLN A 356 -18.53 -18.97 10.81
CA GLN A 356 -19.96 -18.66 10.94
C GLN A 356 -20.82 -19.17 9.78
N ASN A 357 -20.26 -19.22 8.58
CA ASN A 357 -20.99 -19.63 7.38
C ASN A 357 -21.17 -21.16 7.29
N THR A 358 -20.60 -21.91 8.24
CA THR A 358 -20.65 -23.38 8.32
C THR A 358 -21.57 -23.92 9.41
N GLN A 359 -22.21 -23.06 10.20
CA GLN A 359 -23.26 -23.43 11.20
C GLN A 359 -24.63 -22.91 10.78
#